data_6c4785de9e36887cd700cde3c831754e
#
_entry.id   6c4785de9e36887cd700cde3c831754e
#
_cell.length_a   1.000
_cell.length_b   1.000
_cell.length_c   1.000
_cell.angle_alpha   90.00
_cell.angle_beta   90.00
_cell.angle_gamma   90.00
#
_symmetry.space_group_name_H-M   'P 1'
#
loop_
_entity.id
_entity.type
_entity.pdbx_description
1 polymer ?
#
loop_
_entity_poly.entity_id
_entity_poly.type
_entity_poly.pdbx_seq_one_letter_code
_entity_poly.pdbx_strand_id
1 'polypeptide(L)'
;MDKEVLVIVDLKEGKLEKFMGWMQSDEGMSVRKSAAYPEKTIGAVKPDKSGVMFKVFVHNEEKMKELVSGTHPVGKEIYDECVNKMTAWELTKVDM
;
A
#
# COMPACT_ATOMS: atom_id res chain seq x y z
N MET A 1 5.35 13.49 13.16
CA MET A 1 3.89 13.63 13.06
C MET A 1 3.36 12.70 11.99
N ASP A 2 2.32 11.94 12.32
CA ASP A 2 1.76 10.98 11.38
C ASP A 2 0.98 11.68 10.28
N LYS A 3 1.06 11.13 9.08
CA LYS A 3 0.34 11.67 7.92
C LYS A 3 -0.65 10.66 7.39
N GLU A 4 -1.80 11.16 6.93
CA GLU A 4 -2.75 10.34 6.20
C GLU A 4 -2.37 10.34 4.72
N VAL A 5 -2.33 9.15 4.12
CA VAL A 5 -2.00 8.99 2.72
C VAL A 5 -3.01 8.05 2.08
N LEU A 6 -3.52 8.44 0.91
CA LEU A 6 -4.35 7.58 0.09
C LEU A 6 -3.46 6.90 -0.95
N VAL A 7 -3.46 5.57 -0.95
CA VAL A 7 -2.68 4.79 -1.92
C VAL A 7 -3.64 4.04 -2.83
N ILE A 8 -3.44 4.17 -4.13
CA ILE A 8 -4.19 3.43 -5.13
C ILE A 8 -3.22 2.51 -5.86
N VAL A 9 -3.54 1.22 -5.88
CA VAL A 9 -2.70 0.20 -6.51
C VAL A 9 -3.46 -0.41 -7.67
N ASP A 10 -2.91 -0.25 -8.88
CA ASP A 10 -3.40 -0.94 -10.07
C ASP A 10 -2.64 -2.25 -10.19
N LEU A 11 -3.36 -3.36 -10.18
CA LEU A 11 -2.77 -4.70 -10.18
C LEU A 11 -2.75 -5.32 -11.57
N LYS A 12 -1.76 -6.16 -11.80
CA LYS A 12 -1.72 -7.01 -12.98
C LYS A 12 -2.85 -8.02 -12.90
N GLU A 13 -3.36 -8.41 -14.05
CA GLU A 13 -4.48 -9.34 -14.13
C GLU A 13 -4.20 -10.63 -13.35
N GLY A 14 -5.18 -11.02 -12.52
CA GLY A 14 -5.11 -12.25 -11.74
C GLY A 14 -4.19 -12.21 -10.53
N LYS A 15 -3.67 -11.04 -10.16
CA LYS A 15 -2.67 -10.93 -9.08
C LYS A 15 -3.23 -10.42 -7.75
N LEU A 16 -4.53 -10.16 -7.66
CA LEU A 16 -5.13 -9.63 -6.44
C LEU A 16 -4.89 -10.53 -5.22
N GLU A 17 -5.17 -11.82 -5.37
CA GLU A 17 -5.03 -12.76 -4.25
C GLU A 17 -3.59 -12.85 -3.76
N LYS A 18 -2.64 -12.93 -4.69
CA LYS A 18 -1.23 -13.00 -4.35
C LYS A 18 -0.77 -11.74 -3.64
N PHE A 19 -1.16 -10.58 -4.15
CA PHE A 19 -0.81 -9.29 -3.54
C PHE A 19 -1.38 -9.17 -2.12
N MET A 20 -2.67 -9.47 -1.96
CA MET A 20 -3.32 -9.39 -0.65
C MET A 20 -2.76 -10.43 0.33
N GLY A 21 -2.44 -11.62 -0.16
CA GLY A 21 -1.82 -12.64 0.66
C GLY A 21 -0.46 -12.21 1.20
N TRP A 22 0.36 -11.57 0.35
CA TRP A 22 1.64 -11.02 0.81
C TRP A 22 1.44 -9.89 1.82
N MET A 23 0.47 -9.01 1.57
CA MET A 23 0.18 -7.88 2.47
C MET A 23 -0.17 -8.36 3.88
N GLN A 24 -0.78 -9.54 4.00
CA GLN A 24 -1.20 -10.11 5.27
C GLN A 24 -0.19 -11.13 5.83
N SER A 25 0.85 -11.45 5.08
CA SER A 25 1.90 -12.35 5.54
C SER A 25 2.77 -11.68 6.61
N ASP A 26 3.56 -12.48 7.34
CA ASP A 26 4.48 -11.95 8.35
C ASP A 26 5.46 -10.96 7.72
N GLU A 27 6.00 -11.30 6.54
CA GLU A 27 6.90 -10.42 5.80
C GLU A 27 6.21 -9.11 5.41
N GLY A 28 5.03 -9.21 4.80
CA GLY A 28 4.26 -8.04 4.38
C GLY A 28 3.87 -7.15 5.55
N MET A 29 3.43 -7.76 6.65
CA MET A 29 3.07 -6.99 7.85
C MET A 29 4.27 -6.29 8.45
N SER A 30 5.43 -6.93 8.47
CA SER A 30 6.67 -6.32 8.96
C SER A 30 7.05 -5.09 8.11
N VAL A 31 6.96 -5.22 6.80
CA VAL A 31 7.22 -4.11 5.86
C VAL A 31 6.22 -2.97 6.08
N ARG A 32 4.93 -3.28 6.19
CA ARG A 32 3.89 -2.29 6.42
C ARG A 32 4.09 -1.54 7.73
N LYS A 33 4.44 -2.25 8.80
CA LYS A 33 4.70 -1.65 10.11
C LYS A 33 5.90 -0.71 10.09
N SER A 34 6.86 -0.96 9.22
CA SER A 34 8.04 -0.09 9.11
C SER A 34 7.70 1.29 8.55
N ALA A 35 6.59 1.42 7.85
CA ALA A 35 6.19 2.66 7.17
C ALA A 35 4.94 3.32 7.77
N ALA A 36 3.98 2.52 8.27
CA ALA A 36 2.67 3.00 8.68
C ALA A 36 2.11 2.14 9.80
N TYR A 37 0.84 2.38 10.16
CA TYR A 37 0.11 1.62 11.18
C TYR A 37 -0.91 0.71 10.51
N PRO A 38 -0.60 -0.59 10.32
CA PRO A 38 -1.54 -1.52 9.67
C PRO A 38 -2.90 -1.60 10.37
N GLU A 39 -2.92 -1.51 11.71
CA GLU A 39 -4.15 -1.57 12.50
C GLU A 39 -5.08 -0.38 12.28
N LYS A 40 -4.56 0.71 11.70
CA LYS A 40 -5.34 1.90 11.37
C LYS A 40 -5.62 2.01 9.88
N THR A 41 -5.13 1.09 9.08
CA THR A 41 -5.29 1.11 7.63
C THR A 41 -6.70 0.72 7.24
N ILE A 42 -7.30 1.52 6.37
CA ILE A 42 -8.62 1.24 5.80
C ILE A 42 -8.41 0.90 4.33
N GLY A 43 -8.86 -0.27 3.93
CA GLY A 43 -8.68 -0.74 2.56
C GLY A 43 -9.98 -1.09 1.87
N ALA A 44 -9.97 -1.04 0.55
CA ALA A 44 -11.09 -1.44 -0.28
C ALA A 44 -10.57 -2.00 -1.60
N VAL A 45 -11.29 -2.98 -2.14
CA VAL A 45 -10.95 -3.60 -3.41
C VAL A 45 -11.92 -3.08 -4.47
N LYS A 46 -11.40 -2.76 -5.66
CA LYS A 46 -12.27 -2.35 -6.77
C LYS A 46 -13.22 -3.48 -7.15
N PRO A 47 -14.47 -3.16 -7.56
CA PRO A 47 -15.45 -4.20 -7.93
C PRO A 47 -14.97 -5.17 -8.99
N ASP A 48 -14.16 -4.71 -9.95
CA ASP A 48 -13.62 -5.56 -11.02
C ASP A 48 -12.33 -6.29 -10.62
N LYS A 49 -11.88 -6.12 -9.36
CA LYS A 49 -10.67 -6.75 -8.81
C LYS A 49 -9.37 -6.33 -9.50
N SER A 50 -9.39 -5.23 -10.24
CA SER A 50 -8.21 -4.71 -10.93
C SER A 50 -7.28 -3.90 -10.04
N GLY A 51 -7.70 -3.58 -8.82
CA GLY A 51 -6.90 -2.79 -7.93
C GLY A 51 -7.47 -2.69 -6.53
N VAL A 52 -6.68 -2.07 -5.66
CA VAL A 52 -7.05 -1.85 -4.27
C VAL A 52 -6.73 -0.41 -3.88
N MET A 53 -7.45 0.09 -2.89
CA MET A 53 -7.22 1.42 -2.34
C MET A 53 -6.98 1.28 -0.84
N PHE A 54 -6.01 2.05 -0.34
CA PHE A 54 -5.71 2.07 1.09
C PHE A 54 -5.64 3.50 1.57
N LYS A 55 -6.30 3.77 2.70
CA LYS A 55 -6.02 4.98 3.46
C LYS A 55 -5.12 4.56 4.61
N VAL A 56 -3.90 5.08 4.63
CA VAL A 56 -2.89 4.66 5.62
C VAL A 56 -2.44 5.84 6.46
N PHE A 57 -2.02 5.55 7.70
CA PHE A 57 -1.44 6.54 8.61
C PHE A 57 0.06 6.27 8.68
N VAL A 58 0.84 7.14 8.04
CA VAL A 58 2.27 6.97 7.82
C VAL A 58 3.08 7.58 8.94
N HIS A 59 3.99 6.80 9.52
CA HIS A 59 4.94 7.31 10.52
C HIS A 59 6.37 7.38 9.99
N ASN A 60 6.64 6.82 8.82
CA ASN A 60 7.96 6.89 8.17
C ASN A 60 7.77 7.14 6.68
N GLU A 61 7.92 8.40 6.28
CA GLU A 61 7.68 8.81 4.91
C GLU A 61 8.66 8.20 3.92
N GLU A 62 9.93 8.05 4.31
CA GLU A 62 10.94 7.48 3.41
C GLU A 62 10.61 6.04 3.05
N LYS A 63 10.22 5.24 4.05
CA LYS A 63 9.81 3.86 3.84
C LYS A 63 8.56 3.77 2.98
N MET A 64 7.61 4.67 3.21
CA MET A 64 6.39 4.72 2.39
C MET A 64 6.71 5.05 0.95
N LYS A 65 7.61 6.00 0.70
CA LYS A 65 8.04 6.34 -0.67
C LYS A 65 8.69 5.15 -1.36
N GLU A 66 9.53 4.40 -0.65
CA GLU A 66 10.15 3.19 -1.21
C GLU A 66 9.09 2.16 -1.61
N LEU A 67 8.07 1.96 -0.78
CA LEU A 67 6.98 1.02 -1.06
C LEU A 67 6.18 1.46 -2.28
N VAL A 68 5.82 2.72 -2.36
CA VAL A 68 5.01 3.26 -3.47
C VAL A 68 5.78 3.26 -4.78
N SER A 69 7.07 3.52 -4.75
CA SER A 69 7.91 3.56 -5.96
C SER A 69 8.41 2.17 -6.40
N GLY A 70 8.21 1.14 -5.58
CA GLY A 70 8.67 -0.20 -5.89
C GLY A 70 10.17 -0.40 -5.67
N THR A 71 10.79 0.46 -4.86
CA THR A 71 12.24 0.39 -4.59
C THR A 71 12.57 -0.18 -3.21
N HIS A 72 11.54 -0.54 -2.42
CA HIS A 72 11.77 -1.12 -1.10
C HIS A 72 12.45 -2.49 -1.23
N PRO A 73 13.56 -2.75 -0.50
CA PRO A 73 14.34 -3.99 -0.67
C PRO A 73 13.51 -5.27 -0.53
N VAL A 74 12.55 -5.30 0.39
CA VAL A 74 11.70 -6.48 0.61
C VAL A 74 10.45 -6.44 -0.26
N GLY A 75 9.85 -5.26 -0.45
CA GLY A 75 8.61 -5.10 -1.20
C GLY A 75 8.77 -5.10 -2.72
N LYS A 76 10.00 -4.93 -3.22
CA LYS A 76 10.25 -4.81 -4.64
C LYS A 76 9.76 -6.01 -5.46
N GLU A 77 10.01 -7.20 -4.96
CA GLU A 77 9.69 -8.43 -5.69
C GLU A 77 8.17 -8.57 -5.90
N ILE A 78 7.39 -8.34 -4.84
CA ILE A 78 5.93 -8.42 -4.94
C ILE A 78 5.38 -7.27 -5.80
N TYR A 79 6.00 -6.10 -5.73
CA TYR A 79 5.64 -4.97 -6.57
C TYR A 79 5.83 -5.33 -8.05
N ASP A 80 7.02 -5.82 -8.42
CA ASP A 80 7.34 -6.15 -9.81
C ASP A 80 6.42 -7.25 -10.35
N GLU A 81 6.01 -8.19 -9.52
CA GLU A 81 5.16 -9.29 -9.95
C GLU A 81 3.69 -8.91 -10.06
N CYS A 82 3.17 -8.11 -9.14
CA CYS A 82 1.73 -7.89 -8.99
C CYS A 82 1.23 -6.52 -9.41
N VAL A 83 2.08 -5.51 -9.38
CA VAL A 83 1.65 -4.11 -9.50
C VAL A 83 1.99 -3.53 -10.86
N ASN A 84 0.98 -2.94 -11.53
CA ASN A 84 1.20 -2.14 -12.74
C ASN A 84 1.59 -0.72 -12.37
N LYS A 85 0.89 -0.14 -11.42
CA LYS A 85 1.10 1.24 -11.00
C LYS A 85 0.61 1.42 -9.57
N MET A 86 1.36 2.16 -8.79
CA MET A 86 0.97 2.56 -7.45
C MET A 86 1.09 4.08 -7.34
N THR A 87 0.04 4.72 -6.87
CA THR A 87 -0.02 6.18 -6.73
C THR A 87 -0.42 6.51 -5.29
N ALA A 88 0.16 7.57 -4.75
CA ALA A 88 -0.12 7.98 -3.38
C ALA A 88 -0.33 9.49 -3.31
N TRP A 89 -1.28 9.90 -2.49
CA TRP A 89 -1.56 11.31 -2.22
C TRP A 89 -1.56 11.54 -0.72
N GLU A 90 -0.88 12.60 -0.31
CA GLU A 90 -0.97 13.07 1.06
C GLU A 90 -2.31 13.78 1.24
N LEU A 91 -3.06 13.39 2.28
CA LEU A 91 -4.39 13.92 2.51
C LEU A 91 -4.37 15.02 3.57
N THR A 92 -5.11 16.08 3.32
CA THR A 92 -5.34 17.14 4.29
C THR A 92 -6.80 17.06 4.75
N LYS A 93 -7.00 16.93 6.05
CA LYS A 93 -8.34 16.86 6.62
C LYS A 93 -9.06 18.20 6.44
N VAL A 94 -10.30 18.14 5.99
CA VAL A 94 -11.16 19.32 5.91
C VAL A 94 -12.46 19.06 6.67
N ASP A 95 -13.00 20.13 7.26
CA ASP A 95 -14.31 20.06 7.91
C ASP A 95 -15.39 20.14 6.83
N MET A 96 -16.23 19.14 6.82
CA MET A 96 -17.28 19.02 5.81
C MET A 96 -18.67 19.23 6.42
#